data_6284ab39f031647b17e7ee9661b3e320
#
_entry.id   6284ab39f031647b17e7ee9661b3e320
#
_cell.length_a   1.000
_cell.length_b   1.000
_cell.length_c   1.000
_cell.angle_alpha   90.00
_cell.angle_beta   90.00
_cell.angle_gamma   90.00
#
_symmetry.space_group_name_H-M   'P 1'
#
loop_
_entity.id
_entity.type
_entity.pdbx_description
1 polymer ?
#
loop_
_entity_poly.entity_id
_entity_poly.type
_entity_poly.pdbx_seq_one_letter_code
_entity_poly.pdbx_strand_id
1 'polypeptide(L)'
;MPWRIHFALSVVLVGLLGCNGGDMDRNRASAPSLKDVPAEAWNKLAQKRIYFGHQSVGFNIIGGMESLLKENGQIRLNIIQAKDPSEARTPGLVHFWVGENTDPESKIAAFVAYMEKGNRNRPDIAFFKLCFVDFSAASNVPKVFSDYKGAMARLEKAFPETTFVHVTVPLTCMPTGIEGWTRRAKNLIKQAIGRPVFDLRDNSQRHEFNELMRKEYEGKADIFDLARIESTFRDGKRAFYSKSGKAYDCLVPDYTYDGGHLNDVGSKIVAEQFLILLANLSSK
;
A
#
# COMPACT_ATOMS: atom_id res chain seq x y z
N MET A 1 -31.09 55.19 35.36
CA MET A 1 -31.15 54.54 34.04
C MET A 1 -30.03 53.53 33.97
N PRO A 2 -30.23 52.23 34.01
CA PRO A 2 -29.18 51.22 33.86
C PRO A 2 -29.11 50.76 32.40
N TRP A 3 -27.91 50.79 31.85
CA TRP A 3 -27.55 50.26 30.55
C TRP A 3 -27.56 48.72 30.57
N ARG A 4 -28.37 48.10 29.71
CA ARG A 4 -28.36 46.66 29.44
C ARG A 4 -27.35 46.37 28.36
N ILE A 5 -26.29 45.64 28.74
CA ILE A 5 -25.31 45.08 27.79
C ILE A 5 -25.90 43.76 27.28
N HIS A 6 -26.17 43.70 25.97
CA HIS A 6 -26.59 42.43 25.30
C HIS A 6 -25.31 41.73 24.84
N PHE A 7 -25.00 40.59 25.48
CA PHE A 7 -24.01 39.66 24.94
C PHE A 7 -24.65 38.88 23.80
N ALA A 8 -24.18 39.12 22.59
CA ALA A 8 -24.49 38.26 21.44
C ALA A 8 -23.62 37.01 21.51
N LEU A 9 -24.21 35.88 21.75
CA LEU A 9 -23.55 34.57 21.72
C LEU A 9 -23.41 34.15 20.26
N SER A 10 -22.22 34.35 19.66
CA SER A 10 -21.91 33.84 18.33
C SER A 10 -21.63 32.33 18.43
N VAL A 11 -22.60 31.53 18.01
CA VAL A 11 -22.42 30.08 17.85
C VAL A 11 -21.58 29.86 16.59
N VAL A 12 -20.32 29.53 16.76
CA VAL A 12 -19.45 29.05 15.67
C VAL A 12 -19.83 27.61 15.38
N LEU A 13 -20.53 27.40 14.29
CA LEU A 13 -20.82 26.08 13.75
C LEU A 13 -19.53 25.49 13.20
N VAL A 14 -18.85 24.66 13.99
CA VAL A 14 -17.72 23.85 13.50
C VAL A 14 -18.29 22.75 12.64
N GLY A 15 -18.16 22.91 11.32
CA GLY A 15 -18.50 21.88 10.36
C GLY A 15 -17.71 20.58 10.61
N LEU A 16 -18.41 19.52 10.93
CA LEU A 16 -17.86 18.18 10.99
C LEU A 16 -17.41 17.77 9.57
N LEU A 17 -16.11 17.84 9.30
CA LEU A 17 -15.51 17.22 8.13
C LEU A 17 -15.48 15.70 8.36
N GLY A 18 -16.60 15.06 8.09
CA GLY A 18 -16.70 13.60 8.01
C GLY A 18 -16.12 13.10 6.69
N CYS A 19 -15.59 11.89 6.66
CA CYS A 19 -15.35 11.16 5.42
C CYS A 19 -16.69 10.96 4.71
N ASN A 20 -17.02 11.82 3.74
CA ASN A 20 -18.20 11.63 2.90
C ASN A 20 -17.83 10.63 1.81
N GLY A 21 -18.46 9.45 1.83
CA GLY A 21 -18.50 8.56 0.67
C GLY A 21 -19.33 9.23 -0.41
N GLY A 22 -18.68 9.86 -1.38
CA GLY A 22 -19.35 10.42 -2.55
C GLY A 22 -19.80 9.31 -3.50
N ASP A 23 -21.06 9.36 -3.92
CA ASP A 23 -21.63 8.54 -4.99
C ASP A 23 -20.89 8.86 -6.31
N MET A 24 -19.94 8.02 -6.69
CA MET A 24 -19.43 7.96 -8.06
C MET A 24 -19.50 6.52 -8.57
N ASP A 25 -20.32 6.33 -9.55
CA ASP A 25 -20.50 5.15 -10.42
C ASP A 25 -21.29 3.95 -9.87
N ARG A 26 -22.56 3.89 -10.25
CA ARG A 26 -23.49 2.76 -10.07
C ARG A 26 -23.21 1.55 -10.98
N ASN A 27 -22.14 1.54 -11.76
CA ASN A 27 -21.83 0.48 -12.73
C ASN A 27 -20.44 -0.12 -12.52
N ARG A 28 -20.08 -0.45 -11.26
CA ARG A 28 -18.84 -1.17 -11.00
C ARG A 28 -19.13 -2.65 -10.79
N ALA A 29 -18.57 -3.47 -11.69
CA ALA A 29 -18.42 -4.89 -11.44
C ALA A 29 -17.81 -5.10 -10.04
N SER A 30 -18.34 -6.03 -9.26
CA SER A 30 -17.75 -6.43 -7.99
C SER A 30 -16.26 -6.76 -8.20
N ALA A 31 -15.42 -6.37 -7.24
CA ALA A 31 -14.00 -6.74 -7.30
C ALA A 31 -13.88 -8.26 -7.50
N PRO A 32 -12.94 -8.73 -8.33
CA PRO A 32 -12.76 -10.16 -8.56
C PRO A 32 -12.46 -10.88 -7.24
N SER A 33 -12.96 -12.09 -7.10
CA SER A 33 -12.77 -12.92 -5.93
C SER A 33 -11.86 -14.13 -6.24
N LEU A 34 -11.32 -14.80 -5.20
CA LEU A 34 -10.51 -16.01 -5.40
C LEU A 34 -11.26 -17.12 -6.14
N LYS A 35 -12.60 -17.14 -6.03
CA LYS A 35 -13.46 -18.12 -6.68
C LYS A 35 -13.55 -17.92 -8.20
N ASP A 36 -13.26 -16.73 -8.68
CA ASP A 36 -13.31 -16.39 -10.11
C ASP A 36 -12.02 -16.82 -10.83
N VAL A 37 -10.99 -17.21 -10.07
CA VAL A 37 -9.69 -17.62 -10.62
C VAL A 37 -9.71 -19.12 -10.95
N PRO A 38 -9.40 -19.52 -12.20
CA PRO A 38 -9.36 -20.92 -12.61
C PRO A 38 -8.34 -21.73 -11.80
N ALA A 39 -8.67 -22.99 -11.50
CA ALA A 39 -7.78 -23.91 -10.77
C ALA A 39 -6.41 -24.07 -11.46
N GLU A 40 -6.36 -24.01 -12.78
CA GLU A 40 -5.11 -24.07 -13.55
C GLU A 40 -4.18 -22.89 -13.22
N ALA A 41 -4.73 -21.67 -13.02
CA ALA A 41 -3.94 -20.49 -12.64
C ALA A 41 -3.28 -20.68 -11.26
N TRP A 42 -3.98 -21.31 -10.31
CA TRP A 42 -3.40 -21.67 -9.02
C TRP A 42 -2.29 -22.70 -9.13
N ASN A 43 -2.45 -23.69 -10.00
CA ASN A 43 -1.43 -24.70 -10.25
C ASN A 43 -0.17 -24.09 -10.89
N LYS A 44 -0.34 -23.14 -11.82
CA LYS A 44 0.79 -22.41 -12.42
C LYS A 44 1.47 -21.50 -11.39
N LEU A 45 0.70 -20.81 -10.56
CA LEU A 45 1.24 -19.96 -9.48
C LEU A 45 2.13 -20.75 -8.52
N ALA A 46 1.72 -21.99 -8.17
CA ALA A 46 2.47 -22.87 -7.28
C ALA A 46 3.88 -23.23 -7.80
N GLN A 47 4.12 -23.08 -9.10
CA GLN A 47 5.41 -23.36 -9.75
C GLN A 47 6.28 -22.12 -9.93
N LYS A 48 5.75 -20.93 -9.64
CA LYS A 48 6.46 -19.68 -9.81
C LYS A 48 7.39 -19.35 -8.64
N ARG A 49 8.54 -18.78 -8.95
CA ARG A 49 9.41 -18.13 -7.97
C ARG A 49 9.10 -16.64 -7.99
N ILE A 50 8.66 -16.11 -6.83
CA ILE A 50 8.17 -14.75 -6.71
C ILE A 50 9.00 -14.04 -5.64
N TYR A 51 9.52 -12.86 -5.93
CA TYR A 51 10.29 -12.04 -5.00
C TYR A 51 9.48 -10.82 -4.55
N PHE A 52 9.31 -10.65 -3.25
CA PHE A 52 8.61 -9.53 -2.64
C PHE A 52 9.47 -8.81 -1.60
N GLY A 53 10.05 -7.67 -2.00
CA GLY A 53 10.77 -6.78 -1.09
C GLY A 53 9.81 -5.84 -0.35
N HIS A 54 9.82 -5.85 1.00
CA HIS A 54 8.87 -5.04 1.77
C HIS A 54 9.31 -4.76 3.19
N GLN A 55 8.53 -3.89 3.86
CA GLN A 55 8.45 -3.71 5.31
C GLN A 55 7.01 -3.39 5.72
N SER A 56 6.73 -3.33 7.03
CA SER A 56 5.51 -2.77 7.61
C SER A 56 4.23 -3.40 7.01
N VAL A 57 3.40 -2.64 6.28
CA VAL A 57 2.16 -3.13 5.61
C VAL A 57 2.39 -4.40 4.78
N GLY A 58 3.60 -4.63 4.27
CA GLY A 58 3.92 -5.86 3.57
C GLY A 58 3.76 -7.12 4.43
N PHE A 59 4.07 -7.04 5.74
CA PHE A 59 3.81 -8.15 6.66
C PHE A 59 2.31 -8.37 6.88
N ASN A 60 1.50 -7.30 6.87
CA ASN A 60 0.04 -7.45 6.92
C ASN A 60 -0.47 -8.19 5.69
N ILE A 61 0.06 -7.88 4.49
CA ILE A 61 -0.28 -8.58 3.24
C ILE A 61 0.10 -10.06 3.35
N ILE A 62 1.32 -10.38 3.79
CA ILE A 62 1.78 -11.78 3.98
C ILE A 62 0.86 -12.51 4.96
N GLY A 63 0.56 -11.94 6.13
CA GLY A 63 -0.34 -12.56 7.10
C GLY A 63 -1.76 -12.77 6.56
N GLY A 64 -2.26 -11.83 5.75
CA GLY A 64 -3.53 -11.98 5.03
C GLY A 64 -3.48 -13.13 4.02
N MET A 65 -2.38 -13.27 3.26
CA MET A 65 -2.19 -14.40 2.33
C MET A 65 -2.16 -15.73 3.06
N GLU A 66 -1.36 -15.85 4.14
CA GLU A 66 -1.30 -17.08 4.94
C GLU A 66 -2.67 -17.50 5.49
N SER A 67 -3.48 -16.52 5.92
CA SER A 67 -4.86 -16.77 6.37
C SER A 67 -5.73 -17.30 5.23
N LEU A 68 -5.67 -16.65 4.06
CA LEU A 68 -6.46 -17.06 2.89
C LEU A 68 -6.04 -18.44 2.35
N LEU A 69 -4.74 -18.76 2.37
CA LEU A 69 -4.26 -20.08 1.96
C LEU A 69 -4.78 -21.19 2.89
N LYS A 70 -4.87 -20.95 4.19
CA LYS A 70 -5.47 -21.89 5.16
C LYS A 70 -6.96 -22.09 4.91
N GLU A 71 -7.68 -21.03 4.53
CA GLU A 71 -9.11 -21.06 4.25
C GLU A 71 -9.45 -21.67 2.88
N ASN A 72 -8.49 -21.67 1.94
CA ASN A 72 -8.68 -22.08 0.55
C ASN A 72 -7.61 -23.13 0.15
N GLY A 73 -7.78 -24.37 0.58
CA GLY A 73 -6.80 -25.44 0.40
C GLY A 73 -6.45 -25.80 -1.06
N GLN A 74 -7.23 -25.30 -2.05
CA GLN A 74 -6.89 -25.42 -3.46
C GLN A 74 -5.74 -24.49 -3.89
N ILE A 75 -5.45 -23.43 -3.13
CA ILE A 75 -4.37 -22.48 -3.44
C ILE A 75 -3.11 -22.98 -2.73
N ARG A 76 -2.17 -23.48 -3.51
CA ARG A 76 -0.89 -23.99 -2.99
C ARG A 76 0.21 -23.00 -3.35
N LEU A 77 0.64 -22.20 -2.38
CA LEU A 77 1.74 -21.26 -2.52
C LEU A 77 2.62 -21.32 -1.26
N ASN A 78 3.88 -21.69 -1.42
CA ASN A 78 4.84 -21.60 -0.34
C ASN A 78 5.15 -20.13 -0.07
N ILE A 79 5.14 -19.72 1.20
CA ILE A 79 5.58 -18.40 1.62
C ILE A 79 6.86 -18.57 2.43
N ILE A 80 7.93 -17.93 2.01
CA ILE A 80 9.28 -18.12 2.54
C ILE A 80 9.85 -16.74 2.89
N GLN A 81 10.20 -16.53 4.16
CA GLN A 81 10.98 -15.36 4.54
C GLN A 81 12.47 -15.68 4.36
N ALA A 82 13.17 -14.92 3.52
CA ALA A 82 14.57 -15.13 3.23
C ALA A 82 15.39 -13.83 3.34
N LYS A 83 16.54 -13.89 3.97
CA LYS A 83 17.50 -12.77 4.01
C LYS A 83 18.40 -12.74 2.78
N ASP A 84 18.57 -13.90 2.15
CA ASP A 84 19.46 -14.10 1.02
C ASP A 84 18.72 -14.84 -0.10
N PRO A 85 18.85 -14.42 -1.38
CA PRO A 85 18.22 -15.12 -2.50
C PRO A 85 18.61 -16.58 -2.63
N SER A 86 19.77 -17.01 -2.12
CA SER A 86 20.21 -18.42 -2.14
C SER A 86 19.36 -19.33 -1.27
N GLU A 87 18.58 -18.77 -0.33
CA GLU A 87 17.63 -19.48 0.50
C GLU A 87 16.35 -19.88 -0.28
N ALA A 88 16.08 -19.20 -1.40
CA ALA A 88 14.93 -19.43 -2.29
C ALA A 88 15.13 -20.66 -3.19
N ARG A 89 15.21 -21.85 -2.61
CA ARG A 89 15.53 -23.10 -3.34
C ARG A 89 14.34 -23.72 -4.07
N THR A 90 13.13 -23.45 -3.64
CA THR A 90 11.89 -23.99 -4.18
C THR A 90 10.99 -22.91 -4.75
N PRO A 91 10.06 -23.22 -5.67
CA PRO A 91 8.99 -22.30 -6.04
C PRO A 91 8.21 -21.81 -4.83
N GLY A 92 7.73 -20.57 -4.91
CA GLY A 92 6.97 -19.90 -3.86
C GLY A 92 7.19 -18.40 -3.85
N LEU A 93 6.50 -17.73 -2.95
CA LEU A 93 6.68 -16.30 -2.68
C LEU A 93 7.76 -16.15 -1.60
N VAL A 94 8.89 -15.63 -2.02
CA VAL A 94 10.02 -15.30 -1.17
C VAL A 94 9.91 -13.82 -0.80
N HIS A 95 9.73 -13.53 0.49
CA HIS A 95 9.65 -12.16 0.95
C HIS A 95 10.84 -11.78 1.83
N PHE A 96 11.26 -10.53 1.75
CA PHE A 96 12.44 -10.02 2.42
C PHE A 96 12.36 -8.53 2.76
N TRP A 97 13.17 -8.12 3.72
CA TRP A 97 13.29 -6.74 4.12
C TRP A 97 14.06 -5.93 3.09
N VAL A 98 13.58 -4.70 2.82
CA VAL A 98 14.25 -3.73 1.95
C VAL A 98 14.53 -2.44 2.71
N GLY A 99 15.77 -2.02 2.71
CA GLY A 99 16.23 -0.71 3.21
C GLY A 99 15.71 -0.27 4.58
N GLU A 100 15.68 1.03 4.80
CA GLU A 100 15.28 1.65 6.05
C GLU A 100 13.97 2.42 5.90
N ASN A 101 13.15 2.48 6.96
CA ASN A 101 11.96 3.31 6.98
C ASN A 101 12.34 4.79 6.96
N THR A 102 11.54 5.60 6.26
CA THR A 102 11.77 7.03 5.98
C THR A 102 12.89 7.33 4.99
N ASP A 103 13.48 6.29 4.41
CA ASP A 103 14.52 6.38 3.38
C ASP A 103 14.13 5.53 2.15
N PRO A 104 13.31 6.09 1.24
CA PRO A 104 12.86 5.39 0.05
C PRO A 104 14.03 4.99 -0.89
N GLU A 105 15.10 5.78 -0.91
CA GLU A 105 16.27 5.52 -1.76
C GLU A 105 17.02 4.26 -1.29
N SER A 106 17.16 4.07 0.03
CA SER A 106 17.73 2.85 0.59
C SER A 106 16.90 1.59 0.24
N LYS A 107 15.57 1.72 0.17
CA LYS A 107 14.69 0.60 -0.21
C LYS A 107 14.85 0.23 -1.68
N ILE A 108 14.93 1.22 -2.56
CA ILE A 108 15.22 1.02 -3.97
C ILE A 108 16.55 0.30 -4.15
N ALA A 109 17.60 0.80 -3.49
CA ALA A 109 18.94 0.22 -3.57
C ALA A 109 19.00 -1.21 -3.03
N ALA A 110 18.33 -1.48 -1.89
CA ALA A 110 18.29 -2.81 -1.29
C ALA A 110 17.57 -3.84 -2.18
N PHE A 111 16.48 -3.44 -2.85
CA PHE A 111 15.78 -4.31 -3.79
C PHE A 111 16.67 -4.63 -5.00
N VAL A 112 17.34 -3.63 -5.59
CA VAL A 112 18.29 -3.85 -6.70
C VAL A 112 19.38 -4.82 -6.27
N ALA A 113 20.02 -4.58 -5.12
CA ALA A 113 21.09 -5.45 -4.62
C ALA A 113 20.61 -6.90 -4.37
N TYR A 114 19.38 -7.09 -3.87
CA TYR A 114 18.83 -8.42 -3.68
C TYR A 114 18.61 -9.14 -5.02
N MET A 115 18.08 -8.44 -6.01
CA MET A 115 17.89 -9.00 -7.36
C MET A 115 19.21 -9.38 -8.02
N GLU A 116 20.22 -8.52 -7.95
CA GLU A 116 21.53 -8.78 -8.54
C GLU A 116 22.26 -9.95 -7.87
N LYS A 117 22.16 -10.06 -6.53
CA LYS A 117 22.70 -11.18 -5.76
C LYS A 117 22.02 -12.50 -6.12
N GLY A 118 20.70 -12.46 -6.41
CA GLY A 118 19.86 -13.61 -6.77
C GLY A 118 20.06 -14.15 -8.19
N ASN A 119 21.08 -13.76 -8.92
CA ASN A 119 21.26 -14.05 -10.34
C ASN A 119 21.20 -15.55 -10.73
N ARG A 120 21.50 -16.47 -9.79
CA ARG A 120 21.36 -17.93 -10.00
C ARG A 120 19.95 -18.47 -9.74
N ASN A 121 19.13 -17.72 -9.00
CA ASN A 121 17.76 -18.08 -8.62
C ASN A 121 16.78 -17.02 -9.12
N ARG A 122 16.83 -16.72 -10.41
CA ARG A 122 15.99 -15.68 -11.02
C ARG A 122 14.51 -15.89 -10.71
N PRO A 123 13.81 -14.85 -10.25
CA PRO A 123 12.37 -14.95 -10.06
C PRO A 123 11.62 -14.85 -11.39
N ASP A 124 10.46 -15.52 -11.46
CA ASP A 124 9.49 -15.31 -12.55
C ASP A 124 8.78 -13.97 -12.41
N ILE A 125 8.48 -13.58 -11.16
CA ILE A 125 7.79 -12.33 -10.82
C ILE A 125 8.56 -11.64 -9.70
N ALA A 126 8.78 -10.33 -9.80
CA ALA A 126 9.49 -9.58 -8.78
C ALA A 126 8.88 -8.19 -8.57
N PHE A 127 8.84 -7.75 -7.32
CA PHE A 127 8.36 -6.43 -6.94
C PHE A 127 8.80 -6.05 -5.53
N PHE A 128 8.73 -4.77 -5.25
CA PHE A 128 8.86 -4.26 -3.89
C PHE A 128 7.91 -3.09 -3.67
N LYS A 129 7.66 -2.77 -2.41
CA LYS A 129 6.84 -1.62 -2.05
C LYS A 129 7.58 -0.66 -1.14
N LEU A 130 7.39 0.62 -1.38
CA LEU A 130 7.70 1.68 -0.45
C LEU A 130 6.65 1.71 0.69
N CYS A 131 6.96 2.35 1.80
CA CYS A 131 6.07 2.47 2.95
C CYS A 131 5.41 3.85 3.01
N PHE A 132 4.28 3.95 3.68
CA PHE A 132 3.63 5.25 3.89
C PHE A 132 4.52 6.23 4.67
N VAL A 133 5.42 5.72 5.52
CA VAL A 133 6.37 6.53 6.30
C VAL A 133 7.52 7.09 5.48
N ASP A 134 7.74 6.60 4.26
CA ASP A 134 8.80 7.06 3.37
C ASP A 134 8.46 8.42 2.73
N PHE A 135 7.22 8.88 2.89
CA PHE A 135 6.72 10.14 2.33
C PHE A 135 6.22 11.07 3.42
N SER A 136 6.81 12.25 3.50
CA SER A 136 6.47 13.35 4.39
C SER A 136 6.25 14.63 3.58
N ALA A 137 5.80 15.70 4.21
CA ALA A 137 5.66 17.00 3.58
C ALA A 137 6.99 17.56 2.99
N ALA A 138 8.14 17.06 3.47
CA ALA A 138 9.47 17.45 2.99
C ALA A 138 10.00 16.56 1.84
N SER A 139 9.26 15.51 1.44
CA SER A 139 9.72 14.57 0.41
C SER A 139 9.78 15.22 -0.97
N ASN A 140 10.90 15.01 -1.68
CA ASN A 140 11.01 15.35 -3.10
C ASN A 140 10.46 14.18 -3.94
N VAL A 141 9.13 14.15 -4.08
CA VAL A 141 8.43 13.05 -4.76
C VAL A 141 8.90 12.82 -6.19
N PRO A 142 9.11 13.87 -7.03
CA PRO A 142 9.64 13.68 -8.38
C PRO A 142 11.01 13.00 -8.40
N LYS A 143 11.89 13.34 -7.46
CA LYS A 143 13.22 12.71 -7.36
C LYS A 143 13.09 11.23 -6.99
N VAL A 144 12.32 10.91 -5.94
CA VAL A 144 12.10 9.51 -5.50
C VAL A 144 11.51 8.68 -6.65
N PHE A 145 10.55 9.25 -7.39
CA PHE A 145 9.96 8.57 -8.53
C PHE A 145 10.95 8.37 -9.68
N SER A 146 11.80 9.36 -9.97
CA SER A 146 12.86 9.24 -10.96
C SER A 146 13.85 8.14 -10.62
N ASP A 147 14.27 8.06 -9.36
CA ASP A 147 15.19 7.03 -8.87
C ASP A 147 14.55 5.63 -8.95
N TYR A 148 13.29 5.51 -8.54
CA TYR A 148 12.50 4.29 -8.68
C TYR A 148 12.44 3.83 -10.13
N LYS A 149 12.00 4.71 -11.05
CA LYS A 149 11.88 4.43 -12.48
C LYS A 149 13.21 4.01 -13.09
N GLY A 150 14.29 4.72 -12.75
CA GLY A 150 15.63 4.40 -13.24
C GLY A 150 16.14 3.03 -12.75
N ALA A 151 15.83 2.67 -11.50
CA ALA A 151 16.16 1.37 -10.93
C ALA A 151 15.37 0.24 -11.61
N MET A 152 14.04 0.41 -11.77
CA MET A 152 13.20 -0.60 -12.42
C MET A 152 13.62 -0.83 -13.88
N ALA A 153 13.86 0.24 -14.66
CA ALA A 153 14.33 0.10 -16.05
C ALA A 153 15.67 -0.65 -16.18
N ARG A 154 16.59 -0.47 -15.20
CA ARG A 154 17.84 -1.25 -15.17
C ARG A 154 17.60 -2.72 -14.86
N LEU A 155 16.68 -3.02 -13.91
CA LEU A 155 16.33 -4.38 -13.55
C LEU A 155 15.61 -5.10 -14.70
N GLU A 156 14.66 -4.47 -15.36
CA GLU A 156 13.96 -5.01 -16.53
C GLU A 156 14.94 -5.39 -17.65
N LYS A 157 15.93 -4.54 -17.89
CA LYS A 157 16.99 -4.83 -18.86
C LYS A 157 17.89 -5.98 -18.43
N ALA A 158 18.21 -6.08 -17.14
CA ALA A 158 19.10 -7.12 -16.60
C ALA A 158 18.40 -8.48 -16.43
N PHE A 159 17.08 -8.47 -16.25
CA PHE A 159 16.26 -9.66 -16.00
C PHE A 159 15.06 -9.73 -16.96
N PRO A 160 15.28 -9.88 -18.27
CA PRO A 160 14.23 -9.80 -19.30
C PRO A 160 13.16 -10.89 -19.18
N GLU A 161 13.46 -12.00 -18.50
CA GLU A 161 12.50 -13.09 -18.25
C GLU A 161 11.68 -12.90 -16.98
N THR A 162 11.95 -11.86 -16.18
CA THR A 162 11.25 -11.56 -14.95
C THR A 162 10.12 -10.56 -15.20
N THR A 163 8.91 -10.90 -14.82
CA THR A 163 7.80 -9.93 -14.80
C THR A 163 7.93 -9.03 -13.57
N PHE A 164 8.18 -7.75 -13.78
CA PHE A 164 8.19 -6.77 -12.69
C PHE A 164 6.79 -6.18 -12.47
N VAL A 165 6.36 -6.13 -11.20
CA VAL A 165 5.10 -5.52 -10.80
C VAL A 165 5.36 -4.24 -10.02
N HIS A 166 4.74 -3.16 -10.43
CA HIS A 166 4.82 -1.88 -9.74
C HIS A 166 3.77 -1.80 -8.64
N VAL A 167 4.16 -1.42 -7.42
CA VAL A 167 3.25 -1.37 -6.26
C VAL A 167 3.09 0.07 -5.81
N THR A 168 1.85 0.59 -5.77
CA THR A 168 1.59 1.93 -5.25
C THR A 168 1.86 2.00 -3.74
N VAL A 169 2.23 3.19 -3.26
CA VAL A 169 2.55 3.43 -1.85
C VAL A 169 1.26 3.36 -1.02
N PRO A 170 1.27 2.60 0.10
CA PRO A 170 0.10 2.51 0.97
C PRO A 170 -0.25 3.87 1.59
N LEU A 171 -1.53 4.05 1.88
CA LEU A 171 -2.11 5.26 2.42
C LEU A 171 -2.28 5.16 3.95
N THR A 172 -2.68 6.27 4.54
CA THR A 172 -3.08 6.32 5.94
C THR A 172 -4.53 6.78 6.07
N CYS A 173 -5.18 6.37 7.15
CA CYS A 173 -6.53 6.78 7.48
C CYS A 173 -6.53 8.23 8.02
N MET A 174 -7.57 8.99 7.70
CA MET A 174 -7.80 10.28 8.32
C MET A 174 -8.50 10.08 9.67
N PRO A 175 -7.87 10.50 10.79
CA PRO A 175 -8.51 10.38 12.10
C PRO A 175 -9.74 11.29 12.18
N THR A 176 -10.89 10.72 12.49
CA THR A 176 -12.16 11.44 12.70
C THR A 176 -12.50 11.53 14.18
N GLY A 177 -13.26 12.57 14.59
CA GLY A 177 -13.81 12.70 15.93
C GLY A 177 -12.79 12.83 17.08
N ILE A 178 -13.18 12.34 18.27
CA ILE A 178 -12.42 12.44 19.53
C ILE A 178 -11.04 11.77 19.43
N GLU A 179 -10.92 10.69 18.69
CA GLU A 179 -9.63 10.02 18.46
C GLU A 179 -8.62 10.89 17.72
N GLY A 180 -9.08 11.75 16.82
CA GLY A 180 -8.22 12.74 16.16
C GLY A 180 -7.61 13.73 17.15
N TRP A 181 -8.36 14.15 18.17
CA TRP A 181 -7.91 15.07 19.22
C TRP A 181 -6.87 14.42 20.15
N THR A 182 -7.13 13.20 20.62
CA THR A 182 -6.21 12.47 21.49
C THR A 182 -4.89 12.14 20.77
N ARG A 183 -4.96 11.82 19.48
CA ARG A 183 -3.77 11.59 18.65
C ARG A 183 -2.96 12.86 18.42
N ARG A 184 -3.63 14.02 18.21
CA ARG A 184 -2.96 15.33 18.14
C ARG A 184 -2.20 15.65 19.42
N ALA A 185 -2.83 15.46 20.59
CA ALA A 185 -2.18 15.66 21.88
C ALA A 185 -0.97 14.74 22.08
N LYS A 186 -1.10 13.45 21.77
CA LYS A 186 0.01 12.49 21.82
C LYS A 186 1.15 12.86 20.85
N ASN A 187 0.84 13.36 19.68
CA ASN A 187 1.85 13.79 18.70
C ASN A 187 2.59 15.04 19.13
N LEU A 188 1.90 16.01 19.77
CA LEU A 188 2.54 17.19 20.36
C LEU A 188 3.52 16.79 21.48
N ILE A 189 3.13 15.83 22.33
CA ILE A 189 4.01 15.30 23.37
C ILE A 189 5.23 14.60 22.74
N LYS A 190 5.04 13.75 21.74
CA LYS A 190 6.15 13.09 21.02
C LYS A 190 7.11 14.10 20.40
N GLN A 191 6.58 15.15 19.78
CA GLN A 191 7.37 16.22 19.18
C GLN A 191 8.18 16.99 20.24
N ALA A 192 7.57 17.27 21.38
CA ALA A 192 8.24 17.96 22.51
C ALA A 192 9.40 17.14 23.09
N ILE A 193 9.37 15.80 23.01
CA ILE A 193 10.43 14.91 23.49
C ILE A 193 11.36 14.40 22.37
N GLY A 194 11.34 15.07 21.19
CA GLY A 194 12.22 14.76 20.07
C GLY A 194 11.97 13.41 19.38
N ARG A 195 10.83 12.77 19.62
CA ARG A 195 10.46 11.53 18.92
C ARG A 195 9.87 11.87 17.53
N PRO A 196 10.22 11.09 16.50
CA PRO A 196 9.67 11.32 15.16
C PRO A 196 8.14 11.18 15.20
N VAL A 197 7.47 12.20 14.68
CA VAL A 197 6.03 12.21 14.48
C VAL A 197 5.79 12.04 12.98
N PHE A 198 5.34 10.86 12.60
CA PHE A 198 4.89 10.67 11.24
C PHE A 198 3.56 11.40 11.06
N ASP A 199 3.48 12.30 10.08
CA ASP A 199 2.20 12.89 9.72
C ASP A 199 1.38 11.86 8.94
N LEU A 200 0.71 11.00 9.72
CA LEU A 200 -0.19 9.97 9.18
C LEU A 200 -1.42 10.56 8.49
N ARG A 201 -1.66 11.88 8.62
CA ARG A 201 -2.86 12.55 8.13
C ARG A 201 -2.71 13.12 6.73
N ASP A 202 -1.49 13.26 6.24
CA ASP A 202 -1.26 13.86 4.92
C ASP A 202 -0.85 12.81 3.91
N ASN A 203 -1.81 12.39 3.10
CA ASN A 203 -1.57 11.49 1.98
C ASN A 203 -1.16 12.24 0.70
N SER A 204 -0.97 13.57 0.73
CA SER A 204 -0.75 14.34 -0.50
C SER A 204 0.50 13.89 -1.26
N GLN A 205 1.61 13.65 -0.56
CA GLN A 205 2.87 13.20 -1.16
C GLN A 205 2.78 11.75 -1.67
N ARG A 206 2.10 10.87 -0.92
CA ARG A 206 1.81 9.48 -1.33
C ARG A 206 0.92 9.45 -2.57
N HIS A 207 -0.10 10.29 -2.58
CA HIS A 207 -0.99 10.47 -3.73
C HIS A 207 -0.22 10.93 -4.96
N GLU A 208 0.67 11.94 -4.83
CA GLU A 208 1.50 12.43 -5.93
C GLU A 208 2.37 11.31 -6.51
N PHE A 209 3.07 10.55 -5.66
CA PHE A 209 3.87 9.41 -6.11
C PHE A 209 3.02 8.34 -6.80
N ASN A 210 1.87 8.01 -6.25
CA ASN A 210 0.96 7.02 -6.81
C ASN A 210 0.38 7.47 -8.17
N GLU A 211 0.08 8.76 -8.34
CA GLU A 211 -0.34 9.31 -9.63
C GLU A 211 0.78 9.25 -10.68
N LEU A 212 2.03 9.56 -10.29
CA LEU A 212 3.18 9.40 -11.18
C LEU A 212 3.35 7.94 -11.60
N MET A 213 3.18 7.01 -10.67
CA MET A 213 3.26 5.57 -10.95
C MET A 213 2.17 5.10 -11.92
N ARG A 214 0.91 5.48 -11.68
CA ARG A 214 -0.20 5.17 -12.59
C ARG A 214 0.03 5.76 -13.97
N LYS A 215 0.39 7.03 -14.06
CA LYS A 215 0.67 7.72 -15.33
C LYS A 215 1.76 7.03 -16.15
N GLU A 216 2.80 6.53 -15.49
CA GLU A 216 3.92 5.88 -16.17
C GLU A 216 3.59 4.47 -16.62
N TYR A 217 2.94 3.67 -15.76
CA TYR A 217 2.87 2.21 -15.92
C TYR A 217 1.48 1.67 -16.25
N GLU A 218 0.37 2.37 -15.92
CA GLU A 218 -0.99 1.86 -16.17
C GLU A 218 -1.21 1.62 -17.66
N GLY A 219 -1.65 0.41 -18.00
CA GLY A 219 -1.83 -0.04 -19.40
C GLY A 219 -0.54 -0.37 -20.17
N LYS A 220 0.64 -0.22 -19.55
CA LYS A 220 1.95 -0.53 -20.17
C LYS A 220 2.70 -1.62 -19.41
N ALA A 221 2.54 -1.70 -18.09
CA ALA A 221 3.15 -2.69 -17.23
C ALA A 221 2.16 -3.15 -16.15
N ASP A 222 2.52 -4.20 -15.42
CA ASP A 222 1.67 -4.75 -14.37
C ASP A 222 1.78 -3.89 -13.10
N ILE A 223 0.64 -3.40 -12.60
CA ILE A 223 0.54 -2.59 -11.38
C ILE A 223 -0.32 -3.32 -10.34
N PHE A 224 0.19 -3.42 -9.11
CA PHE A 224 -0.61 -3.69 -7.92
C PHE A 224 -1.00 -2.37 -7.27
N ASP A 225 -2.20 -1.89 -7.56
CA ASP A 225 -2.68 -0.60 -7.03
C ASP A 225 -3.18 -0.74 -5.59
N LEU A 226 -2.22 -0.96 -4.66
CA LEU A 226 -2.47 -1.12 -3.23
C LEU A 226 -3.26 0.06 -2.66
N ALA A 227 -2.89 1.29 -3.02
CA ALA A 227 -3.57 2.49 -2.55
C ALA A 227 -5.05 2.52 -2.96
N ARG A 228 -5.36 2.04 -4.15
CA ARG A 228 -6.75 1.94 -4.62
C ARG A 228 -7.53 0.88 -3.86
N ILE A 229 -6.93 -0.28 -3.63
CA ILE A 229 -7.58 -1.39 -2.90
C ILE A 229 -7.89 -0.96 -1.48
N GLU A 230 -6.91 -0.44 -0.73
CA GLU A 230 -7.08 -0.08 0.67
C GLU A 230 -7.93 1.17 0.92
N SER A 231 -8.18 1.99 -0.12
CA SER A 231 -9.08 3.13 -0.06
C SER A 231 -10.47 2.86 -0.64
N THR A 232 -10.80 1.61 -0.97
CA THR A 232 -12.10 1.21 -1.49
C THR A 232 -12.85 0.38 -0.45
N PHE A 233 -14.04 0.85 -0.02
CA PHE A 233 -14.94 0.09 0.82
C PHE A 233 -15.47 -1.15 0.09
N ARG A 234 -15.99 -2.13 0.83
CA ARG A 234 -16.57 -3.35 0.25
C ARG A 234 -17.74 -3.10 -0.70
N ASP A 235 -18.46 -1.98 -0.51
CA ASP A 235 -19.54 -1.54 -1.40
C ASP A 235 -19.05 -0.78 -2.65
N GLY A 236 -17.74 -0.71 -2.86
CA GLY A 236 -17.11 -0.05 -4.01
C GLY A 236 -16.90 1.45 -3.85
N LYS A 237 -17.40 2.08 -2.79
CA LYS A 237 -17.16 3.51 -2.53
C LYS A 237 -15.70 3.77 -2.17
N ARG A 238 -15.25 5.01 -2.43
CA ARG A 238 -13.89 5.44 -2.11
C ARG A 238 -13.84 6.19 -0.79
N ALA A 239 -12.86 5.86 0.05
CA ALA A 239 -12.48 6.67 1.19
C ALA A 239 -11.55 7.79 0.74
N PHE A 240 -11.92 9.03 0.98
CA PHE A 240 -11.09 10.20 0.65
C PHE A 240 -11.30 11.34 1.65
N TYR A 241 -10.39 12.30 1.64
CA TYR A 241 -10.55 13.59 2.32
C TYR A 241 -10.25 14.73 1.34
N SER A 242 -10.80 15.89 1.63
CA SER A 242 -10.55 17.10 0.81
C SER A 242 -9.54 18.01 1.51
N LYS A 243 -8.56 18.50 0.75
CA LYS A 243 -7.57 19.51 1.18
C LYS A 243 -7.41 20.54 0.06
N SER A 244 -7.69 21.80 0.35
CA SER A 244 -7.61 22.90 -0.64
C SER A 244 -8.39 22.63 -1.94
N GLY A 245 -9.59 22.06 -1.82
CA GLY A 245 -10.46 21.76 -2.97
C GLY A 245 -10.08 20.51 -3.78
N LYS A 246 -8.99 19.82 -3.44
CA LYS A 246 -8.58 18.58 -4.07
C LYS A 246 -8.91 17.39 -3.18
N ALA A 247 -9.45 16.31 -3.77
CA ALA A 247 -9.70 15.05 -3.09
C ALA A 247 -8.42 14.18 -3.07
N TYR A 248 -8.16 13.56 -1.93
CA TYR A 248 -7.05 12.64 -1.72
C TYR A 248 -7.58 11.34 -1.14
N ASP A 249 -7.28 10.24 -1.76
CA ASP A 249 -7.62 8.92 -1.23
C ASP A 249 -6.99 8.69 0.14
N CYS A 250 -7.69 7.98 1.01
CA CYS A 250 -7.18 7.56 2.31
C CYS A 250 -7.56 6.11 2.60
N LEU A 251 -6.78 5.47 3.47
CA LEU A 251 -7.07 4.13 3.96
C LEU A 251 -8.46 4.09 4.62
N VAL A 252 -9.27 3.09 4.26
CA VAL A 252 -10.58 2.85 4.88
C VAL A 252 -10.40 2.64 6.39
N PRO A 253 -11.12 3.38 7.25
CA PRO A 253 -10.97 3.28 8.71
C PRO A 253 -11.15 1.86 9.25
N ASP A 254 -12.08 1.08 8.68
CA ASP A 254 -12.38 -0.29 9.10
C ASP A 254 -11.28 -1.30 8.73
N TYR A 255 -10.29 -0.91 7.91
CA TYR A 255 -9.20 -1.78 7.46
C TYR A 255 -7.91 -1.62 8.28
N THR A 256 -7.91 -0.76 9.29
CA THR A 256 -6.70 -0.45 10.07
C THR A 256 -6.95 -0.50 11.58
N TYR A 257 -5.89 -0.81 12.35
CA TYR A 257 -5.94 -0.75 13.81
C TYR A 257 -5.24 0.48 14.40
N ASP A 258 -4.37 1.13 13.64
CA ASP A 258 -3.58 2.29 14.10
C ASP A 258 -3.61 3.50 13.17
N GLY A 259 -4.32 3.37 12.04
CA GLY A 259 -4.47 4.40 11.01
C GLY A 259 -3.46 4.29 9.85
N GLY A 260 -2.60 3.28 9.84
CA GLY A 260 -1.61 3.04 8.76
C GLY A 260 -1.40 1.57 8.44
N HIS A 261 -1.29 0.71 9.47
CA HIS A 261 -1.17 -0.72 9.28
C HIS A 261 -2.55 -1.37 9.14
N LEU A 262 -2.60 -2.42 8.33
CA LEU A 262 -3.85 -3.15 8.11
C LEU A 262 -4.17 -4.06 9.30
N ASN A 263 -5.44 -4.09 9.68
CA ASN A 263 -5.99 -5.12 10.56
C ASN A 263 -6.30 -6.41 9.76
N ASP A 264 -6.83 -7.43 10.41
CA ASP A 264 -7.14 -8.72 9.77
C ASP A 264 -8.08 -8.58 8.57
N VAL A 265 -9.06 -7.67 8.65
CA VAL A 265 -10.01 -7.41 7.56
C VAL A 265 -9.31 -6.78 6.36
N GLY A 266 -8.57 -5.70 6.58
CA GLY A 266 -7.81 -5.01 5.54
C GLY A 266 -6.74 -5.91 4.93
N SER A 267 -6.03 -6.67 5.77
CA SER A 267 -5.00 -7.61 5.34
C SER A 267 -5.56 -8.67 4.38
N LYS A 268 -6.70 -9.28 4.70
CA LYS A 268 -7.34 -10.27 3.82
C LYS A 268 -7.83 -9.67 2.51
N ILE A 269 -8.43 -8.46 2.55
CA ILE A 269 -8.91 -7.78 1.32
C ILE A 269 -7.75 -7.50 0.38
N VAL A 270 -6.66 -6.95 0.89
CA VAL A 270 -5.48 -6.65 0.08
C VAL A 270 -4.81 -7.93 -0.42
N ALA A 271 -4.66 -8.93 0.45
CA ALA A 271 -4.06 -10.21 0.11
C ALA A 271 -4.85 -10.98 -0.95
N GLU A 272 -6.19 -10.91 -0.93
CA GLU A 272 -7.04 -11.53 -1.95
C GLU A 272 -6.74 -10.97 -3.33
N GLN A 273 -6.75 -9.64 -3.47
CA GLN A 273 -6.44 -8.99 -4.75
C GLN A 273 -5.00 -9.25 -5.20
N PHE A 274 -4.09 -9.40 -4.26
CA PHE A 274 -2.71 -9.71 -4.55
C PHE A 274 -2.54 -11.14 -5.06
N LEU A 275 -3.17 -12.13 -4.43
CA LEU A 275 -3.19 -13.51 -4.90
C LEU A 275 -3.81 -13.64 -6.30
N ILE A 276 -4.91 -12.93 -6.56
CA ILE A 276 -5.57 -12.90 -7.88
C ILE A 276 -4.62 -12.34 -8.94
N LEU A 277 -3.94 -11.23 -8.67
CA LEU A 277 -2.95 -10.66 -9.58
C LEU A 277 -1.85 -11.67 -9.89
N LEU A 278 -1.26 -12.29 -8.86
CA LEU A 278 -0.18 -13.28 -9.03
C LEU A 278 -0.62 -14.50 -9.85
N ALA A 279 -1.84 -14.99 -9.62
CA ALA A 279 -2.40 -16.12 -10.40
C ALA A 279 -2.60 -15.75 -11.87
N ASN A 280 -3.10 -14.55 -12.14
CA ASN A 280 -3.29 -14.03 -13.50
C ASN A 280 -1.95 -13.87 -14.24
N LEU A 281 -0.93 -13.32 -13.57
CA LEU A 281 0.41 -13.19 -14.13
C LEU A 281 1.06 -14.55 -14.41
N SER A 282 0.80 -15.52 -13.56
CA SER A 282 1.33 -16.88 -13.72
C SER A 282 0.72 -17.63 -14.90
N SER A 283 -0.40 -17.12 -15.44
CA SER A 283 -1.12 -17.72 -16.56
C SER A 283 -0.75 -17.15 -17.92
N LYS A 284 -0.05 -16.00 -17.92
CA LYS A 284 0.54 -15.41 -19.13
C LYS A 284 1.76 -16.23 -19.57
#